data_536c7c14304139aa1097369eb7cbeaf7
#
_entry.id   536c7c14304139aa1097369eb7cbeaf7
#
_cell.length_a   1.000
_cell.length_b   1.000
_cell.length_c   1.000
_cell.angle_alpha   90.00
_cell.angle_beta   90.00
_cell.angle_gamma   90.00
#
_symmetry.space_group_name_H-M   'P 1'
#
loop_
_entity.id
_entity.type
_entity.pdbx_description
1 polymer ?
#
loop_
_entity_poly.entity_id
_entity_poly.type
_entity_poly.pdbx_seq_one_letter_code
_entity_poly.pdbx_strand_id
1 'polypeptide(L)'
;IHSSAASDVYKRQVDSASTDKALDRLDLMRHAKGEVKVGNLRLDMQRSMQQYAAVFRSGASLNDGVRKMDEIASSIADIGIKDRSLIWNTDLVEALELENLMGQALVTVRSAHQRTESRGAHAHEDFPDRDDKNWMKHTVMWLDENNQSRTGYRDVTLNTLTNEVQSVPPVARVY
;
A
#
# COMPACT_ATOMS: atom_id res chain seq x y z
N ILE A 1 -4.34 -47.77 -2.61
CA ILE A 1 -4.42 -46.33 -3.00
C ILE A 1 -3.78 -45.53 -1.90
N HIS A 2 -2.54 -45.15 -2.09
CA HIS A 2 -1.88 -44.25 -1.16
C HIS A 2 -2.44 -42.82 -1.39
N SER A 3 -3.19 -42.32 -0.43
CA SER A 3 -3.69 -40.95 -0.41
C SER A 3 -2.52 -40.00 -0.25
N SER A 4 -2.08 -39.38 -1.33
CA SER A 4 -1.11 -38.28 -1.30
C SER A 4 -1.68 -36.98 -0.71
N ALA A 5 -2.96 -36.98 -0.38
CA ALA A 5 -3.65 -35.80 0.19
C ALA A 5 -3.35 -35.57 1.69
N ALA A 6 -2.75 -36.55 2.38
CA ALA A 6 -2.46 -36.41 3.80
C ALA A 6 -1.15 -35.67 4.12
N SER A 7 -0.28 -35.43 3.13
CA SER A 7 1.02 -34.76 3.37
C SER A 7 0.94 -33.23 3.34
N ASP A 8 -0.14 -32.65 2.80
CA ASP A 8 -0.27 -31.19 2.67
C ASP A 8 -0.94 -30.49 3.86
N VAL A 9 -1.33 -31.25 4.89
CA VAL A 9 -2.04 -30.70 6.05
C VAL A 9 -1.09 -30.27 7.18
N TYR A 10 0.21 -30.39 7.04
CA TYR A 10 1.13 -29.77 7.99
C TYR A 10 1.11 -28.27 7.82
N LYS A 11 0.32 -27.59 8.66
CA LYS A 11 0.43 -26.14 8.83
C LYS A 11 1.88 -25.82 9.13
N ARG A 12 2.51 -25.03 8.25
CA ARG A 12 3.87 -24.54 8.51
C ARG A 12 3.88 -23.92 9.91
N GLN A 13 4.74 -24.41 10.76
CA GLN A 13 4.94 -23.81 12.08
C GLN A 13 5.47 -22.38 11.87
N VAL A 14 4.93 -21.44 12.63
CA VAL A 14 5.44 -20.07 12.65
C VAL A 14 6.84 -20.13 13.25
N ASP A 15 7.79 -19.52 12.56
CA ASP A 15 9.14 -19.37 13.08
C ASP A 15 9.12 -18.46 14.31
N SER A 16 9.80 -18.87 15.39
CA SER A 16 9.88 -18.11 16.64
C SER A 16 10.43 -16.70 16.43
N ALA A 17 11.44 -16.54 15.54
CA ALA A 17 12.01 -15.24 15.20
C ALA A 17 10.98 -14.29 14.58
N SER A 18 10.03 -14.80 13.80
CA SER A 18 8.94 -13.98 13.24
C SER A 18 7.97 -13.50 14.32
N THR A 19 7.71 -14.33 15.33
CA THR A 19 6.87 -13.97 16.47
C THR A 19 7.57 -12.92 17.34
N ASP A 20 8.84 -13.13 17.64
CA ASP A 20 9.65 -12.20 18.44
C ASP A 20 9.71 -10.82 17.75
N LYS A 21 9.96 -10.79 16.44
CA LYS A 21 9.95 -9.54 15.65
C LYS A 21 8.62 -8.79 15.74
N ALA A 22 7.49 -9.49 15.72
CA ALA A 22 6.17 -8.87 15.84
C ALA A 22 5.92 -8.29 17.25
N LEU A 23 6.36 -8.99 18.29
CA LEU A 23 6.28 -8.52 19.68
C LEU A 23 7.20 -7.32 19.92
N ASP A 24 8.43 -7.37 19.41
CA ASP A 24 9.39 -6.26 19.51
C ASP A 24 8.84 -5.00 18.83
N ARG A 25 8.22 -5.14 17.64
CA ARG A 25 7.58 -4.01 16.95
C ARG A 25 6.46 -3.39 17.80
N LEU A 26 5.60 -4.21 18.39
CA LEU A 26 4.53 -3.74 19.28
C LEU A 26 5.09 -2.99 20.49
N ASP A 27 6.14 -3.54 21.09
CA ASP A 27 6.75 -2.99 22.31
C ASP A 27 7.52 -1.69 22.01
N LEU A 28 8.22 -1.62 20.88
CA LEU A 28 8.87 -0.39 20.41
C LEU A 28 7.84 0.72 20.21
N MET A 29 6.73 0.44 19.52
CA MET A 29 5.68 1.44 19.30
C MET A 29 5.05 1.87 20.63
N ARG A 30 4.71 0.94 21.49
CA ARG A 30 4.11 1.20 22.82
C ARG A 30 4.98 2.09 23.69
N HIS A 31 6.31 2.00 23.56
CA HIS A 31 7.28 2.78 24.33
C HIS A 31 7.89 3.95 23.57
N ALA A 32 7.34 4.27 22.39
CA ALA A 32 7.79 5.40 21.59
C ALA A 32 7.69 6.71 22.38
N LYS A 33 8.79 7.52 22.33
CA LYS A 33 8.97 8.72 23.15
C LYS A 33 9.14 9.98 22.32
N GLY A 34 8.78 9.95 21.03
CA GLY A 34 8.91 11.09 20.15
C GLY A 34 7.92 12.22 20.47
N GLU A 35 8.04 13.30 19.74
CA GLU A 35 7.22 14.51 19.91
C GLU A 35 6.03 14.57 18.95
N VAL A 36 6.02 13.75 17.91
CA VAL A 36 4.99 13.77 16.86
C VAL A 36 3.73 13.04 17.36
N LYS A 37 2.58 13.73 17.26
CA LYS A 37 1.29 13.15 17.59
C LYS A 37 0.74 12.34 16.43
N VAL A 38 0.31 11.11 16.70
CA VAL A 38 -0.27 10.18 15.71
C VAL A 38 -1.39 10.83 14.89
N GLY A 39 -2.34 11.49 15.54
CA GLY A 39 -3.48 12.13 14.87
C GLY A 39 -3.06 13.25 13.90
N ASN A 40 -2.03 14.04 14.21
CA ASN A 40 -1.53 15.07 13.32
C ASN A 40 -0.88 14.44 12.07
N LEU A 41 -0.03 13.43 12.27
CA LEU A 41 0.65 12.75 11.18
C LEU A 41 -0.34 12.01 10.25
N ARG A 42 -1.39 11.39 10.84
CA ARG A 42 -2.50 10.79 10.07
C ARG A 42 -3.21 11.84 9.21
N LEU A 43 -3.50 13.01 9.79
CA LEU A 43 -4.18 14.08 9.06
C LEU A 43 -3.31 14.65 7.92
N ASP A 44 -2.01 14.79 8.15
CA ASP A 44 -1.06 15.26 7.13
C ASP A 44 -0.94 14.26 5.98
N MET A 45 -0.90 12.96 6.27
CA MET A 45 -0.96 11.88 5.27
C MET A 45 -2.25 11.98 4.44
N GLN A 46 -3.40 12.07 5.09
CA GLN A 46 -4.71 12.12 4.42
C GLN A 46 -4.83 13.36 3.52
N ARG A 47 -4.44 14.54 4.01
CA ARG A 47 -4.46 15.79 3.25
C ARG A 47 -3.53 15.73 2.05
N SER A 48 -2.33 15.19 2.23
CA SER A 48 -1.36 15.05 1.15
C SER A 48 -1.85 14.08 0.07
N MET A 49 -2.39 12.93 0.45
CA MET A 49 -2.98 11.99 -0.51
C MET A 49 -4.17 12.61 -1.25
N GLN A 50 -5.02 13.36 -0.56
CA GLN A 50 -6.15 14.06 -1.19
C GLN A 50 -5.69 15.17 -2.13
N GLN A 51 -4.62 15.88 -1.80
CA GLN A 51 -4.10 16.97 -2.61
C GLN A 51 -3.36 16.49 -3.86
N TYR A 52 -2.54 15.45 -3.73
CA TYR A 52 -1.57 15.08 -4.76
C TYR A 52 -1.93 13.80 -5.54
N ALA A 53 -2.73 12.92 -4.97
CA ALA A 53 -3.05 11.62 -5.55
C ALA A 53 -4.55 11.30 -5.56
N ALA A 54 -5.42 12.30 -5.58
CA ALA A 54 -6.88 12.16 -5.64
C ALA A 54 -7.35 11.68 -7.03
N VAL A 55 -8.48 12.16 -7.47
CA VAL A 55 -9.14 11.71 -8.72
C VAL A 55 -8.36 12.17 -9.96
N PHE A 56 -8.03 13.45 -10.03
CA PHE A 56 -7.28 14.04 -11.15
C PHE A 56 -5.80 14.15 -10.77
N ARG A 57 -4.95 13.62 -11.63
CA ARG A 57 -3.51 13.44 -11.33
C ARG A 57 -2.69 13.97 -12.50
N SER A 58 -1.68 14.77 -12.21
CA SER A 58 -0.64 15.12 -13.17
C SER A 58 0.70 14.58 -12.73
N GLY A 59 1.65 14.44 -13.64
CA GLY A 59 3.01 14.00 -13.30
C GLY A 59 3.66 14.92 -12.27
N ALA A 60 3.42 16.25 -12.38
CA ALA A 60 3.92 17.22 -11.43
C ALA A 60 3.31 17.03 -10.03
N SER A 61 1.97 16.91 -9.93
CA SER A 61 1.31 16.71 -8.63
C SER A 61 1.72 15.39 -7.99
N LEU A 62 1.80 14.30 -8.77
CA LEU A 62 2.22 13.00 -8.25
C LEU A 62 3.67 13.00 -7.77
N ASN A 63 4.58 13.70 -8.49
CA ASN A 63 5.97 13.84 -8.06
C ASN A 63 6.09 14.59 -6.73
N ASP A 64 5.34 15.69 -6.58
CA ASP A 64 5.28 16.43 -5.30
C ASP A 64 4.65 15.58 -4.20
N GLY A 65 3.63 14.78 -4.54
CA GLY A 65 2.99 13.83 -3.64
C GLY A 65 3.95 12.75 -3.14
N VAL A 66 4.76 12.16 -4.01
CA VAL A 66 5.80 11.19 -3.61
C VAL A 66 6.74 11.81 -2.59
N ARG A 67 7.30 12.97 -2.91
CA ARG A 67 8.23 13.67 -2.02
C ARG A 67 7.60 14.02 -0.67
N LYS A 68 6.37 14.54 -0.70
CA LYS A 68 5.65 14.91 0.52
C LYS A 68 5.32 13.71 1.38
N MET A 69 4.94 12.60 0.77
CA MET A 69 4.65 11.35 1.50
C MET A 69 5.93 10.73 2.10
N ASP A 70 7.08 10.86 1.44
CA ASP A 70 8.36 10.42 1.99
C ASP A 70 8.76 11.25 3.23
N GLU A 71 8.54 12.57 3.21
CA GLU A 71 8.75 13.45 4.37
C GLU A 71 7.86 13.03 5.55
N ILE A 72 6.55 12.82 5.30
CA ILE A 72 5.60 12.42 6.33
C ILE A 72 5.94 11.04 6.90
N ALA A 73 6.29 10.09 6.03
CA ALA A 73 6.67 8.74 6.45
C ALA A 73 7.93 8.73 7.35
N SER A 74 8.89 9.60 7.07
CA SER A 74 10.09 9.72 7.93
C SER A 74 9.77 10.17 9.35
N SER A 75 8.67 10.90 9.54
CA SER A 75 8.23 11.39 10.86
C SER A 75 7.60 10.30 11.74
N ILE A 76 7.33 9.10 11.19
CA ILE A 76 6.85 7.95 11.98
C ILE A 76 7.86 7.57 13.08
N ALA A 77 9.14 7.70 12.79
CA ALA A 77 10.21 7.40 13.76
C ALA A 77 10.18 8.30 15.00
N ASP A 78 9.53 9.46 14.92
CA ASP A 78 9.44 10.43 16.01
C ASP A 78 8.03 10.46 16.67
N ILE A 79 7.23 9.42 16.49
CA ILE A 79 5.92 9.30 17.15
C ILE A 79 6.11 9.15 18.67
N GLY A 80 5.26 9.84 19.43
CA GLY A 80 5.17 9.70 20.87
C GLY A 80 3.87 9.09 21.33
N ILE A 81 3.92 8.02 22.13
CA ILE A 81 2.79 7.33 22.75
C ILE A 81 2.76 7.65 24.24
N LYS A 82 1.64 8.18 24.69
CA LYS A 82 1.47 8.57 26.12
C LYS A 82 0.90 7.44 26.96
N ASP A 83 -0.16 6.80 26.47
CA ASP A 83 -0.76 5.65 27.14
C ASP A 83 0.02 4.36 26.78
N ARG A 84 0.55 3.71 27.77
CA ARG A 84 1.34 2.47 27.64
C ARG A 84 0.61 1.23 28.17
N SER A 85 -0.65 1.38 28.54
CA SER A 85 -1.48 0.25 28.94
C SER A 85 -1.74 -0.69 27.74
N LEU A 86 -2.20 -1.89 28.03
CA LEU A 86 -2.66 -2.84 27.00
C LEU A 86 -4.19 -3.01 27.02
N ILE A 87 -4.88 -2.17 27.80
CA ILE A 87 -6.33 -2.26 27.96
C ILE A 87 -6.93 -1.00 27.38
N TRP A 88 -7.73 -1.14 26.29
CA TRP A 88 -8.42 -0.02 25.61
C TRP A 88 -7.49 1.13 25.18
N ASN A 89 -6.25 0.81 24.84
CA ASN A 89 -5.26 1.79 24.42
C ASN A 89 -5.46 2.19 22.94
N THR A 90 -6.30 3.18 22.71
CA THR A 90 -6.58 3.72 21.37
C THR A 90 -5.37 4.44 20.79
N ASP A 91 -4.52 5.06 21.61
CA ASP A 91 -3.30 5.76 21.16
C ASP A 91 -2.32 4.79 20.48
N LEU A 92 -2.09 3.62 21.09
CA LEU A 92 -1.28 2.56 20.52
C LEU A 92 -1.90 1.95 19.25
N VAL A 93 -3.22 1.68 19.27
CA VAL A 93 -3.92 1.09 18.12
C VAL A 93 -3.85 2.04 16.93
N GLU A 94 -4.11 3.32 17.12
CA GLU A 94 -4.04 4.33 16.06
C GLU A 94 -2.62 4.50 15.50
N ALA A 95 -1.58 4.37 16.34
CA ALA A 95 -0.20 4.41 15.89
C ALA A 95 0.15 3.21 14.98
N LEU A 96 -0.24 2.00 15.38
CA LEU A 96 -0.04 0.78 14.58
C LEU A 96 -0.84 0.81 13.27
N GLU A 97 -2.06 1.34 13.30
CA GLU A 97 -2.85 1.57 12.08
C GLU A 97 -2.19 2.58 11.15
N LEU A 98 -1.67 3.69 11.70
CA LEU A 98 -1.02 4.72 10.91
C LEU A 98 0.20 4.18 10.18
N GLU A 99 1.01 3.34 10.83
CA GLU A 99 2.16 2.69 10.19
C GLU A 99 1.73 1.85 8.98
N ASN A 100 0.65 1.07 9.13
CA ASN A 100 0.10 0.28 8.02
C ASN A 100 -0.50 1.17 6.91
N LEU A 101 -1.24 2.21 7.28
CA LEU A 101 -1.83 3.16 6.32
C LEU A 101 -0.75 3.92 5.54
N MET A 102 0.35 4.29 6.19
CA MET A 102 1.48 4.96 5.55
C MET A 102 2.11 4.09 4.47
N GLY A 103 2.32 2.81 4.75
CA GLY A 103 2.79 1.86 3.75
C GLY A 103 1.87 1.81 2.52
N GLN A 104 0.55 1.74 2.73
CA GLN A 104 -0.42 1.75 1.63
C GLN A 104 -0.43 3.08 0.86
N ALA A 105 -0.30 4.21 1.54
CA ALA A 105 -0.25 5.52 0.91
C ALA A 105 1.01 5.68 0.03
N LEU A 106 2.19 5.28 0.53
CA LEU A 106 3.45 5.28 -0.22
C LEU A 106 3.36 4.42 -1.49
N VAL A 107 2.86 3.19 -1.36
CA VAL A 107 2.67 2.27 -2.50
C VAL A 107 1.71 2.89 -3.52
N THR A 108 0.62 3.50 -3.06
CA THR A 108 -0.40 4.08 -3.93
C THR A 108 0.13 5.26 -4.73
N VAL A 109 0.75 6.24 -4.06
CA VAL A 109 1.24 7.44 -4.74
C VAL A 109 2.40 7.13 -5.71
N ARG A 110 3.33 6.26 -5.31
CA ARG A 110 4.46 5.85 -6.14
C ARG A 110 4.02 5.01 -7.34
N SER A 111 3.06 4.10 -7.16
CA SER A 111 2.47 3.33 -8.27
C SER A 111 1.72 4.22 -9.25
N ALA A 112 0.97 5.20 -8.75
CA ALA A 112 0.28 6.17 -9.58
C ALA A 112 1.26 7.06 -10.37
N HIS A 113 2.34 7.51 -9.72
CA HIS A 113 3.38 8.31 -10.36
C HIS A 113 4.09 7.59 -11.51
N GLN A 114 4.32 6.27 -11.38
CA GLN A 114 4.99 5.49 -12.42
C GLN A 114 4.10 5.14 -13.60
N ARG A 115 2.76 5.17 -13.45
CA ARG A 115 1.83 4.69 -14.47
C ARG A 115 1.42 5.82 -15.41
N THR A 116 2.00 5.84 -16.61
CA THR A 116 1.82 6.88 -17.63
C THR A 116 0.69 6.54 -18.60
N GLU A 117 -0.51 6.34 -18.09
CA GLU A 117 -1.77 6.15 -18.84
C GLU A 117 -2.96 6.52 -17.94
N SER A 118 -4.15 6.56 -18.51
CA SER A 118 -5.40 6.63 -17.77
C SER A 118 -6.18 5.31 -17.89
N ARG A 119 -6.52 4.68 -16.73
CA ARG A 119 -7.24 3.40 -16.69
C ARG A 119 -8.05 3.25 -15.42
N GLY A 120 -9.33 2.95 -15.54
CA GLY A 120 -10.22 2.80 -14.40
C GLY A 120 -10.27 4.07 -13.55
N ALA A 121 -9.99 3.97 -12.27
CA ALA A 121 -9.94 5.12 -11.37
C ALA A 121 -8.65 5.94 -11.47
N HIS A 122 -7.62 5.48 -12.19
CA HIS A 122 -6.41 6.25 -12.44
C HIS A 122 -6.61 7.18 -13.62
N ALA A 123 -6.96 8.44 -13.37
CA ALA A 123 -7.08 9.50 -14.36
C ALA A 123 -5.82 10.39 -14.32
N HIS A 124 -5.00 10.31 -15.36
CA HIS A 124 -3.74 11.06 -15.49
C HIS A 124 -3.90 12.15 -16.55
N GLU A 125 -3.86 13.42 -16.13
CA GLU A 125 -4.12 14.55 -17.05
C GLU A 125 -3.11 14.66 -18.19
N ASP A 126 -1.84 14.33 -17.91
CA ASP A 126 -0.78 14.34 -18.94
C ASP A 126 -0.83 13.11 -19.86
N PHE A 127 -1.54 12.06 -19.49
CA PHE A 127 -1.72 10.82 -20.25
C PHE A 127 -3.20 10.39 -20.20
N PRO A 128 -4.10 11.12 -20.89
CA PRO A 128 -5.54 10.91 -20.77
C PRO A 128 -6.01 9.57 -21.36
N ASP A 129 -5.25 9.02 -22.30
CA ASP A 129 -5.61 7.79 -23.00
C ASP A 129 -5.13 6.53 -22.27
N ARG A 130 -5.85 5.42 -22.50
CA ARG A 130 -5.45 4.08 -22.08
C ARG A 130 -4.39 3.53 -23.04
N ASP A 131 -3.32 2.99 -22.52
CA ASP A 131 -2.23 2.37 -23.29
C ASP A 131 -2.19 0.86 -23.07
N ASP A 132 -2.94 0.11 -23.86
CA ASP A 132 -3.00 -1.35 -23.76
C ASP A 132 -1.72 -2.05 -24.21
N LYS A 133 -0.87 -1.38 -24.98
CA LYS A 133 0.40 -1.95 -25.46
C LYS A 133 1.43 -2.04 -24.33
N ASN A 134 1.55 -0.99 -23.52
CA ASN A 134 2.59 -0.91 -22.50
C ASN A 134 2.06 -1.19 -21.11
N TRP A 135 0.74 -0.95 -20.86
CA TRP A 135 0.14 -0.95 -19.54
C TRP A 135 -0.97 -1.98 -19.30
N MET A 136 -1.20 -2.93 -20.23
CA MET A 136 -2.12 -4.06 -20.00
C MET A 136 -1.50 -5.05 -19.00
N LYS A 137 -1.19 -4.56 -17.80
CA LYS A 137 -0.55 -5.32 -16.72
C LYS A 137 -0.91 -4.71 -15.35
N HIS A 138 -0.90 -5.55 -14.32
CA HIS A 138 -0.99 -5.09 -12.95
C HIS A 138 0.36 -4.51 -12.52
N THR A 139 0.33 -3.33 -11.92
CA THR A 139 1.49 -2.81 -11.18
C THR A 139 1.50 -3.46 -9.80
N VAL A 140 2.61 -4.05 -9.43
CA VAL A 140 2.83 -4.65 -8.11
C VAL A 140 4.00 -3.93 -7.46
N MET A 141 3.83 -3.46 -6.24
CA MET A 141 4.86 -2.73 -5.53
C MET A 141 5.09 -3.34 -4.15
N TRP A 142 6.34 -3.44 -3.77
CA TRP A 142 6.77 -3.87 -2.44
C TRP A 142 7.54 -2.74 -1.78
N LEU A 143 7.39 -2.62 -0.48
CA LEU A 143 8.23 -1.79 0.37
C LEU A 143 9.11 -2.68 1.23
N ASP A 144 10.33 -2.26 1.43
CA ASP A 144 11.21 -2.81 2.44
C ASP A 144 11.05 -2.10 3.80
N GLU A 145 11.84 -2.51 4.78
CA GLU A 145 11.81 -1.96 6.15
C GLU A 145 12.24 -0.47 6.19
N ASN A 146 12.89 0.05 5.16
CA ASN A 146 13.32 1.43 5.02
C ASN A 146 12.38 2.25 4.11
N ASN A 147 11.19 1.74 3.82
CA ASN A 147 10.25 2.35 2.88
C ASN A 147 10.79 2.50 1.45
N GLN A 148 11.86 1.77 1.07
CA GLN A 148 12.32 1.74 -0.30
C GLN A 148 11.39 0.86 -1.13
N SER A 149 11.01 1.33 -2.30
CA SER A 149 10.05 0.63 -3.13
C SER A 149 10.72 -0.15 -4.27
N ARG A 150 10.20 -1.35 -4.53
CA ARG A 150 10.51 -2.16 -5.70
C ARG A 150 9.25 -2.39 -6.49
N THR A 151 9.27 -2.04 -7.77
CA THR A 151 8.14 -2.23 -8.68
C THR A 151 8.33 -3.48 -9.53
N GLY A 152 7.27 -4.20 -9.74
CA GLY A 152 7.15 -5.30 -10.70
C GLY A 152 5.80 -5.27 -11.39
N TYR A 153 5.63 -6.15 -12.35
CA TYR A 153 4.40 -6.24 -13.13
C TYR A 153 3.93 -7.69 -13.20
N ARG A 154 2.62 -7.85 -13.30
CA ARG A 154 1.96 -9.13 -13.55
C ARG A 154 0.98 -8.96 -14.69
N ASP A 155 1.00 -9.87 -15.64
CA ASP A 155 0.11 -9.83 -16.80
C ASP A 155 -1.35 -9.96 -16.40
N VAL A 156 -2.22 -9.34 -17.19
CA VAL A 156 -3.68 -9.46 -17.04
C VAL A 156 -4.13 -10.71 -17.80
N THR A 157 -4.88 -11.58 -17.15
CA THR A 157 -5.56 -12.69 -17.80
C THR A 157 -6.84 -12.17 -18.46
N LEU A 158 -6.86 -12.18 -19.79
CA LEU A 158 -7.99 -11.67 -20.58
C LEU A 158 -9.01 -12.74 -20.94
N ASN A 159 -8.63 -14.01 -20.85
CA ASN A 159 -9.49 -15.13 -21.20
C ASN A 159 -10.18 -15.71 -19.97
N THR A 160 -11.40 -16.21 -20.19
CA THR A 160 -12.13 -16.98 -19.19
C THR A 160 -11.47 -18.36 -19.01
N LEU A 161 -11.72 -19.01 -17.86
CA LEU A 161 -11.17 -20.33 -17.55
C LEU A 161 -11.79 -21.42 -18.43
N THR A 162 -13.03 -21.23 -18.87
CA THR A 162 -13.78 -22.16 -19.73
C THR A 162 -14.44 -21.40 -20.87
N ASN A 163 -14.87 -22.10 -21.91
CA ASN A 163 -15.59 -21.53 -23.05
C ASN A 163 -17.09 -21.29 -22.77
N GLU A 164 -17.56 -21.60 -21.57
CA GLU A 164 -18.96 -21.41 -21.17
C GLU A 164 -19.33 -19.93 -20.99
N VAL A 165 -18.35 -19.10 -20.73
CA VAL A 165 -18.51 -17.66 -20.55
C VAL A 165 -17.66 -16.92 -21.62
N GLN A 166 -18.29 -15.97 -22.29
CA GLN A 166 -17.56 -15.14 -23.27
C GLN A 166 -16.59 -14.18 -22.57
N SER A 167 -15.40 -14.03 -23.13
CA SER A 167 -14.46 -13.00 -22.70
C SER A 167 -15.00 -11.62 -23.01
N VAL A 168 -14.90 -10.71 -22.05
CA VAL A 168 -15.27 -9.30 -22.22
C VAL A 168 -13.99 -8.50 -22.51
N PRO A 169 -13.83 -7.98 -23.73
CA PRO A 169 -12.66 -7.18 -24.06
C PRO A 169 -12.66 -5.86 -23.29
N PRO A 170 -11.47 -5.31 -22.99
CA PRO A 170 -11.38 -3.97 -22.42
C PRO A 170 -11.94 -2.92 -23.38
N VAL A 171 -12.85 -2.10 -22.89
CA VAL A 171 -13.44 -0.97 -23.64
C VAL A 171 -13.14 0.35 -22.96
N ALA A 172 -13.16 1.45 -23.73
CA ALA A 172 -13.02 2.77 -23.15
C ALA A 172 -14.20 3.04 -22.20
N ARG A 173 -13.91 3.68 -21.07
CA ARG A 173 -14.94 4.09 -20.12
C ARG A 173 -15.69 5.30 -20.70
N VAL A 174 -16.99 5.18 -20.81
CA VAL A 174 -17.88 6.29 -21.23
C VAL A 174 -18.71 6.67 -20.00
N TYR A 175 -18.77 7.95 -19.67
CA TYR A 175 -19.61 8.52 -18.61
C TYR A 175 -20.86 9.14 -19.20
#